data_111870b1aaa5a7a06c6933158c5216e0
#
_entry.id   111870b1aaa5a7a06c6933158c5216e0
#
_cell.length_a   1.000
_cell.length_b   1.000
_cell.length_c   1.000
_cell.angle_alpha   90.00
_cell.angle_beta   90.00
_cell.angle_gamma   90.00
#
_symmetry.space_group_name_H-M   'P 1'
#
loop_
_entity.id
_entity.type
_entity.pdbx_description
1 polymer ?
#
loop_
_entity_poly.entity_id
_entity_poly.type
_entity_poly.pdbx_seq_one_letter_code
_entity_poly.pdbx_strand_id
1 'polypeptide(L)'
;NMDYYISGNLTEPLQEAQAQYSERLVMVDGTGFCFNYNIQKAEASIKFERKSLRISEKAVVFISGANTYKIIPELRDTWAKIIAAVPNSVLVLYPFGNTWSGAYVKQPFINKMSAIFDKYGIDRDRLILLDTLANREDVKAVLQLADVYLDSYPYAGANSTVDPLEVGLPTVVRDGNNLRSRQGAAILRDIQLFDLIADSEESYINLSVALGNNAQLRKEKRDEIEQKMQQPRFLDSGAYSA
;
A
#
# COMPACT_ATOMS: atom_id res chain seq x y z
N ASN A 1 3.61 29.08 14.93
CA ASN A 1 4.29 29.18 13.64
C ASN A 1 5.53 28.33 13.70
N MET A 2 5.78 27.55 12.66
CA MET A 2 7.03 26.78 12.48
C MET A 2 7.86 27.49 11.41
N ASP A 3 9.18 27.55 11.60
CA ASP A 3 10.07 28.24 10.66
C ASP A 3 10.62 27.28 9.60
N TYR A 4 10.66 25.99 9.92
CA TYR A 4 11.23 24.94 9.08
C TYR A 4 10.28 23.76 8.93
N TYR A 5 10.27 23.15 7.73
CA TYR A 5 9.68 21.86 7.46
C TYR A 5 10.78 20.90 7.00
N ILE A 6 10.92 19.76 7.68
CA ILE A 6 11.93 18.74 7.35
C ILE A 6 11.27 17.64 6.54
N SER A 7 11.83 17.33 5.38
CA SER A 7 11.33 16.26 4.49
C SER A 7 12.50 15.50 3.85
N GLY A 8 12.19 14.41 3.14
CA GLY A 8 13.20 13.61 2.44
C GLY A 8 13.36 14.00 0.96
N ASN A 9 14.58 13.92 0.45
CA ASN A 9 14.84 14.18 -0.97
C ASN A 9 14.21 13.13 -1.92
N LEU A 10 13.86 11.93 -1.42
CA LEU A 10 13.12 10.94 -2.19
C LEU A 10 11.61 11.19 -2.16
N THR A 11 11.11 11.88 -1.15
CA THR A 11 9.69 12.15 -0.93
C THR A 11 9.22 13.42 -1.60
N GLU A 12 10.06 14.47 -1.60
CA GLU A 12 9.73 15.72 -2.27
C GLU A 12 9.97 15.63 -3.78
N PRO A 13 9.21 16.38 -4.60
CA PRO A 13 9.53 16.52 -6.01
C PRO A 13 10.86 17.27 -6.18
N LEU A 14 11.62 16.90 -7.22
CA LEU A 14 12.94 17.50 -7.49
C LEU A 14 12.88 19.00 -7.80
N GLN A 15 11.74 19.47 -8.31
CA GLN A 15 11.54 20.87 -8.70
C GLN A 15 10.36 21.47 -7.94
N GLU A 16 10.45 22.74 -7.60
CA GLU A 16 9.37 23.55 -7.00
C GLU A 16 8.85 23.06 -5.64
N ALA A 17 9.55 22.11 -4.96
CA ALA A 17 9.09 21.60 -3.66
C ALA A 17 8.89 22.74 -2.66
N GLN A 18 9.81 23.70 -2.56
CA GLN A 18 9.70 24.85 -1.65
C GLN A 18 8.42 25.68 -1.88
N ALA A 19 7.90 25.76 -3.10
CA ALA A 19 6.70 26.53 -3.41
C ALA A 19 5.42 25.91 -2.77
N GLN A 20 5.49 24.68 -2.30
CA GLN A 20 4.38 24.01 -1.61
C GLN A 20 4.36 24.29 -0.10
N TYR A 21 5.34 25.00 0.44
CA TYR A 21 5.52 25.25 1.87
C TYR A 21 5.65 26.76 2.16
N SER A 22 4.98 27.19 3.23
CA SER A 22 5.19 28.52 3.81
C SER A 22 6.44 28.57 4.69
N GLU A 23 6.85 27.41 5.22
CA GLU A 23 8.06 27.20 6.00
C GLU A 23 9.27 27.05 5.07
N ARG A 24 10.47 27.25 5.62
CA ARG A 24 11.69 26.89 4.91
C ARG A 24 11.81 25.38 4.84
N LEU A 25 11.75 24.81 3.63
CA LEU A 25 11.93 23.38 3.41
C LEU A 25 13.40 23.00 3.58
N VAL A 26 13.65 22.03 4.46
CA VAL A 26 14.97 21.40 4.67
C VAL A 26 14.85 19.94 4.26
N MET A 27 15.63 19.51 3.26
CA MET A 27 15.64 18.15 2.79
C MET A 27 16.78 17.38 3.42
N VAL A 28 16.44 16.25 4.05
CA VAL A 28 17.41 15.22 4.47
C VAL A 28 17.50 14.13 3.41
N ASP A 29 18.58 13.38 3.42
CA ASP A 29 18.74 12.27 2.49
C ASP A 29 17.80 11.10 2.82
N GLY A 30 17.21 10.45 1.79
CA GLY A 30 16.28 9.35 1.92
C GLY A 30 14.81 9.79 1.96
N THR A 31 13.98 9.01 2.66
CA THR A 31 12.52 9.26 2.73
C THR A 31 12.14 10.43 3.63
N GLY A 32 13.01 10.87 4.53
CA GLY A 32 12.70 11.85 5.59
C GLY A 32 11.88 11.26 6.74
N PHE A 33 11.58 9.96 6.72
CA PHE A 33 10.82 9.23 7.74
C PHE A 33 11.57 8.00 8.21
N CYS A 34 11.57 7.77 9.53
CA CYS A 34 12.02 6.52 10.12
C CYS A 34 10.82 5.70 10.56
N PHE A 35 10.74 4.46 10.10
CA PHE A 35 9.63 3.54 10.40
C PHE A 35 10.03 2.46 11.43
N ASN A 36 11.08 2.70 12.20
CA ASN A 36 11.45 1.81 13.30
C ASN A 36 10.47 1.98 14.46
N TYR A 37 9.63 1.00 14.66
CA TYR A 37 8.56 1.08 15.65
C TYR A 37 8.99 0.68 17.06
N ASN A 38 10.17 0.07 17.26
CA ASN A 38 10.66 -0.43 18.56
C ASN A 38 9.58 -1.13 19.41
N ILE A 39 8.57 -1.69 18.75
CA ILE A 39 7.43 -2.34 19.40
C ILE A 39 7.85 -3.76 19.77
N GLN A 40 7.58 -4.17 21.01
CA GLN A 40 7.69 -5.57 21.39
C GLN A 40 6.90 -6.42 20.40
N LYS A 41 7.53 -7.47 19.86
CA LYS A 41 6.87 -8.40 18.94
C LYS A 41 5.68 -9.02 19.68
N ALA A 42 4.48 -8.59 19.34
CA ALA A 42 3.25 -9.25 19.73
C ALA A 42 3.02 -10.44 18.78
N GLU A 43 2.31 -11.46 19.26
CA GLU A 43 1.80 -12.49 18.37
C GLU A 43 0.53 -12.00 17.68
N ALA A 44 0.27 -12.47 16.45
CA ALA A 44 -0.99 -12.21 15.79
C ALA A 44 -2.15 -12.79 16.62
N SER A 45 -3.17 -11.98 16.87
CA SER A 45 -4.33 -12.38 17.66
C SER A 45 -5.31 -13.24 16.84
N ILE A 46 -5.21 -13.18 15.51
CA ILE A 46 -6.07 -13.88 14.56
C ILE A 46 -5.21 -14.68 13.59
N LYS A 47 -5.53 -15.97 13.44
CA LYS A 47 -4.97 -16.80 12.38
C LYS A 47 -5.83 -16.67 11.14
N PHE A 48 -5.33 -15.96 10.14
CA PHE A 48 -5.99 -15.86 8.84
C PHE A 48 -5.59 -17.01 7.93
N GLU A 49 -6.58 -17.57 7.25
CA GLU A 49 -6.40 -18.59 6.22
C GLU A 49 -7.26 -18.23 4.99
N ARG A 50 -6.78 -18.52 3.78
CA ARG A 50 -7.55 -18.28 2.55
C ARG A 50 -8.94 -18.93 2.61
N LYS A 51 -9.02 -20.14 3.16
CA LYS A 51 -10.29 -20.88 3.34
C LYS A 51 -11.28 -20.15 4.23
N SER A 52 -10.85 -19.53 5.34
CA SER A 52 -11.73 -18.78 6.25
C SER A 52 -12.29 -17.52 5.59
N LEU A 53 -11.58 -16.98 4.63
CA LEU A 53 -12.00 -15.84 3.80
C LEU A 53 -12.70 -16.26 2.51
N ARG A 54 -13.00 -17.56 2.33
CA ARG A 54 -13.59 -18.14 1.11
C ARG A 54 -12.79 -17.86 -0.16
N ILE A 55 -11.48 -17.70 -0.04
CA ILE A 55 -10.55 -17.48 -1.15
C ILE A 55 -10.09 -18.83 -1.68
N SER A 56 -10.22 -19.05 -2.99
CA SER A 56 -9.65 -20.24 -3.64
C SER A 56 -8.11 -20.22 -3.54
N GLU A 57 -7.49 -21.39 -3.31
CA GLU A 57 -6.04 -21.52 -3.29
C GLU A 57 -5.36 -21.10 -4.61
N LYS A 58 -6.09 -21.17 -5.71
CA LYS A 58 -5.61 -20.78 -7.04
C LYS A 58 -5.88 -19.31 -7.39
N ALA A 59 -6.65 -18.60 -6.56
CA ALA A 59 -6.95 -17.20 -6.82
C ALA A 59 -5.76 -16.30 -6.49
N VAL A 60 -5.57 -15.29 -7.32
CA VAL A 60 -4.63 -14.19 -7.03
C VAL A 60 -5.28 -13.22 -6.05
N VAL A 61 -4.60 -12.92 -4.97
CA VAL A 61 -5.08 -12.01 -3.94
C VAL A 61 -4.39 -10.65 -4.07
N PHE A 62 -5.13 -9.67 -4.56
CA PHE A 62 -4.75 -8.27 -4.44
C PHE A 62 -5.22 -7.74 -3.09
N ILE A 63 -4.41 -6.95 -2.40
CA ILE A 63 -4.74 -6.41 -1.09
C ILE A 63 -4.36 -4.94 -0.96
N SER A 64 -5.14 -4.18 -0.20
CA SER A 64 -4.78 -2.81 0.19
C SER A 64 -5.23 -2.49 1.62
N GLY A 65 -4.36 -1.79 2.35
CA GLY A 65 -4.62 -1.24 3.69
C GLY A 65 -5.01 0.24 3.67
N ALA A 66 -5.39 0.77 2.51
CA ALA A 66 -5.86 2.14 2.43
C ALA A 66 -7.17 2.31 3.21
N ASN A 67 -7.25 3.35 4.05
CA ASN A 67 -8.49 3.66 4.75
C ASN A 67 -9.55 4.24 3.79
N THR A 68 -10.82 4.24 4.22
CA THR A 68 -11.95 4.68 3.39
C THR A 68 -11.80 6.09 2.81
N TYR A 69 -11.10 7.00 3.48
CA TYR A 69 -10.90 8.38 3.03
C TYR A 69 -9.89 8.50 1.89
N LYS A 70 -8.97 7.55 1.79
CA LYS A 70 -8.00 7.47 0.67
C LYS A 70 -8.59 6.79 -0.56
N ILE A 71 -9.64 5.98 -0.40
CA ILE A 71 -10.26 5.21 -1.50
C ILE A 71 -11.29 6.07 -2.22
N ILE A 72 -10.79 7.02 -3.00
CA ILE A 72 -11.59 7.95 -3.82
C ILE A 72 -12.25 7.24 -5.01
N PRO A 73 -13.23 7.84 -5.71
CA PRO A 73 -13.91 7.23 -6.85
C PRO A 73 -12.97 6.71 -7.94
N GLU A 74 -11.96 7.50 -8.28
CA GLU A 74 -10.97 7.18 -9.32
C GLU A 74 -10.15 5.93 -8.93
N LEU A 75 -9.73 5.83 -7.68
CA LEU A 75 -8.99 4.66 -7.19
C LEU A 75 -9.84 3.39 -7.20
N ARG A 76 -11.13 3.50 -6.86
CA ARG A 76 -12.06 2.37 -6.96
C ARG A 76 -12.21 1.88 -8.39
N ASP A 77 -12.28 2.82 -9.35
CA ASP A 77 -12.35 2.52 -10.78
C ASP A 77 -11.06 1.84 -11.26
N THR A 78 -9.90 2.36 -10.86
CA THR A 78 -8.58 1.79 -11.15
C THR A 78 -8.46 0.35 -10.64
N TRP A 79 -8.83 0.10 -9.38
CA TRP A 79 -8.77 -1.26 -8.82
C TRP A 79 -9.77 -2.21 -9.48
N ALA A 80 -10.97 -1.74 -9.83
CA ALA A 80 -11.94 -2.55 -10.56
C ALA A 80 -11.40 -2.96 -11.95
N LYS A 81 -10.71 -2.06 -12.67
CA LYS A 81 -10.04 -2.39 -13.94
C LYS A 81 -9.00 -3.51 -13.76
N ILE A 82 -8.19 -3.45 -12.69
CA ILE A 82 -7.19 -4.49 -12.39
C ILE A 82 -7.89 -5.84 -12.14
N ILE A 83 -8.92 -5.86 -11.28
CA ILE A 83 -9.64 -7.09 -10.94
C ILE A 83 -10.38 -7.67 -12.16
N ALA A 84 -10.94 -6.83 -13.03
CA ALA A 84 -11.55 -7.27 -14.28
C ALA A 84 -10.54 -7.91 -15.24
N ALA A 85 -9.32 -7.36 -15.32
CA ALA A 85 -8.26 -7.85 -16.19
C ALA A 85 -7.57 -9.13 -15.67
N VAL A 86 -7.79 -9.52 -14.40
CA VAL A 86 -7.28 -10.76 -13.80
C VAL A 86 -8.46 -11.62 -13.32
N PRO A 87 -9.09 -12.43 -14.19
CA PRO A 87 -10.38 -13.09 -13.89
C PRO A 87 -10.37 -13.98 -12.63
N ASN A 88 -9.26 -14.65 -12.35
CA ASN A 88 -9.11 -15.51 -11.17
C ASN A 88 -8.42 -14.74 -10.02
N SER A 89 -8.95 -13.57 -9.65
CA SER A 89 -8.43 -12.77 -8.56
C SER A 89 -9.52 -12.26 -7.64
N VAL A 90 -9.14 -11.88 -6.43
CA VAL A 90 -9.97 -11.19 -5.45
C VAL A 90 -9.27 -9.92 -4.97
N LEU A 91 -10.06 -8.92 -4.54
CA LEU A 91 -9.58 -7.73 -3.87
C LEU A 91 -9.94 -7.80 -2.38
N VAL A 92 -8.92 -7.85 -1.53
CA VAL A 92 -9.07 -7.81 -0.08
C VAL A 92 -8.77 -6.39 0.40
N LEU A 93 -9.67 -5.81 1.17
CA LEU A 93 -9.50 -4.49 1.77
C LEU A 93 -9.74 -4.56 3.28
N TYR A 94 -8.93 -3.83 4.06
CA TYR A 94 -9.15 -3.59 5.48
C TYR A 94 -9.18 -2.07 5.75
N PRO A 95 -10.23 -1.37 5.23
CA PRO A 95 -10.24 0.08 5.14
C PRO A 95 -10.75 0.77 6.42
N PHE A 96 -11.14 -0.02 7.42
CA PHE A 96 -11.76 0.48 8.64
C PHE A 96 -10.71 0.53 9.75
N GLY A 97 -10.33 1.73 10.16
CA GLY A 97 -9.41 1.93 11.29
C GLY A 97 -10.10 1.77 12.66
N ASN A 98 -9.31 1.93 13.72
CA ASN A 98 -9.81 1.86 15.08
C ASN A 98 -10.89 2.93 15.36
N THR A 99 -11.83 2.59 16.20
CA THR A 99 -13.03 3.40 16.50
C THR A 99 -12.76 4.76 17.16
N TRP A 100 -11.54 4.98 17.71
CA TRP A 100 -11.15 6.27 18.29
C TRP A 100 -11.08 7.43 17.28
N SER A 101 -10.97 7.12 15.98
CA SER A 101 -10.96 8.13 14.90
C SER A 101 -12.34 8.49 14.38
N GLY A 102 -13.40 8.01 15.00
CA GLY A 102 -14.80 8.19 14.58
C GLY A 102 -15.37 6.91 13.94
N ALA A 103 -16.68 6.81 13.89
CA ALA A 103 -17.36 5.67 13.29
C ALA A 103 -17.22 5.71 11.76
N TYR A 104 -16.50 4.76 11.20
CA TYR A 104 -16.50 4.56 9.75
C TYR A 104 -17.90 4.08 9.31
N VAL A 105 -18.49 4.82 8.37
CA VAL A 105 -19.80 4.45 7.82
C VAL A 105 -19.58 3.32 6.80
N LYS A 106 -19.65 2.07 7.27
CA LYS A 106 -19.31 0.87 6.49
C LYS A 106 -20.23 0.70 5.27
N GLN A 107 -21.56 0.80 5.47
CA GLN A 107 -22.52 0.47 4.42
C GLN A 107 -22.42 1.36 3.17
N PRO A 108 -22.29 2.69 3.26
CA PRO A 108 -22.05 3.52 2.08
C PRO A 108 -20.76 3.18 1.34
N PHE A 109 -19.70 2.79 2.05
CA PHE A 109 -18.46 2.34 1.42
C PHE A 109 -18.67 1.02 0.66
N ILE A 110 -19.32 0.04 1.30
CA ILE A 110 -19.67 -1.25 0.67
C ILE A 110 -20.50 -1.02 -0.60
N ASN A 111 -21.54 -0.19 -0.51
CA ASN A 111 -22.39 0.10 -1.65
C ASN A 111 -21.63 0.73 -2.83
N LYS A 112 -20.71 1.65 -2.54
CA LYS A 112 -19.87 2.28 -3.56
C LYS A 112 -18.91 1.28 -4.22
N MET A 113 -18.30 0.39 -3.45
CA MET A 113 -17.42 -0.66 -3.98
C MET A 113 -18.21 -1.67 -4.81
N SER A 114 -19.38 -2.11 -4.33
CA SER A 114 -20.25 -3.03 -5.08
C SER A 114 -20.72 -2.41 -6.42
N ALA A 115 -21.11 -1.14 -6.41
CA ALA A 115 -21.56 -0.45 -7.62
C ALA A 115 -20.46 -0.36 -8.70
N ILE A 116 -19.19 -0.16 -8.29
CA ILE A 116 -18.09 -0.15 -9.25
C ILE A 116 -17.79 -1.56 -9.79
N PHE A 117 -17.91 -2.60 -8.97
CA PHE A 117 -17.76 -3.99 -9.39
C PHE A 117 -18.84 -4.37 -10.42
N ASP A 118 -20.11 -4.00 -10.14
CA ASP A 118 -21.23 -4.17 -11.06
C ASP A 118 -20.99 -3.49 -12.41
N LYS A 119 -20.46 -2.24 -12.38
CA LYS A 119 -20.12 -1.48 -13.60
C LYS A 119 -19.16 -2.25 -14.52
N TYR A 120 -18.22 -2.99 -13.93
CA TYR A 120 -17.22 -3.77 -14.69
C TYR A 120 -17.60 -5.24 -14.86
N GLY A 121 -18.81 -5.65 -14.47
CA GLY A 121 -19.28 -7.04 -14.55
C GLY A 121 -18.47 -8.00 -13.67
N ILE A 122 -17.93 -7.50 -12.55
CA ILE A 122 -17.14 -8.28 -11.60
C ILE A 122 -18.09 -8.84 -10.54
N ASP A 123 -17.98 -10.15 -10.28
CA ASP A 123 -18.74 -10.77 -9.20
C ASP A 123 -18.38 -10.12 -7.86
N ARG A 124 -19.39 -9.75 -7.07
CA ARG A 124 -19.22 -9.11 -5.76
C ARG A 124 -18.48 -9.98 -4.75
N ASP A 125 -18.55 -11.30 -4.89
CA ASP A 125 -17.81 -12.25 -4.05
C ASP A 125 -16.28 -12.15 -4.23
N ARG A 126 -15.83 -11.45 -5.26
CA ARG A 126 -14.41 -11.13 -5.47
C ARG A 126 -13.94 -9.89 -4.70
N LEU A 127 -14.83 -9.21 -3.97
CA LEU A 127 -14.52 -8.15 -3.03
C LEU A 127 -14.65 -8.69 -1.59
N ILE A 128 -13.55 -8.69 -0.88
CA ILE A 128 -13.50 -9.14 0.52
C ILE A 128 -13.15 -7.94 1.39
N LEU A 129 -14.06 -7.59 2.29
CA LEU A 129 -13.87 -6.48 3.22
C LEU A 129 -13.67 -7.04 4.61
N LEU A 130 -12.50 -6.79 5.17
CA LEU A 130 -12.18 -7.16 6.54
C LEU A 130 -12.59 -6.05 7.50
N ASP A 131 -12.94 -6.45 8.70
CA ASP A 131 -13.11 -5.54 9.82
C ASP A 131 -11.76 -4.99 10.30
N THR A 132 -11.82 -4.11 11.28
CA THR A 132 -10.63 -3.52 11.91
C THR A 132 -9.70 -4.61 12.43
N LEU A 133 -8.44 -4.57 12.01
CA LEU A 133 -7.38 -5.40 12.54
C LEU A 133 -6.86 -4.77 13.84
N ALA A 134 -6.70 -5.57 14.89
CA ALA A 134 -6.47 -5.07 16.24
C ALA A 134 -5.04 -4.53 16.42
N ASN A 135 -4.08 -5.14 15.77
CA ASN A 135 -2.66 -4.81 15.90
C ASN A 135 -1.90 -5.02 14.58
N ARG A 136 -0.64 -4.63 14.55
CA ARG A 136 0.21 -4.71 13.36
C ARG A 136 0.51 -6.16 12.95
N GLU A 137 0.60 -7.07 13.89
CA GLU A 137 0.87 -8.48 13.57
C GLU A 137 -0.34 -9.14 12.90
N ASP A 138 -1.57 -8.74 13.25
CA ASP A 138 -2.78 -9.14 12.51
C ASP A 138 -2.76 -8.60 11.07
N VAL A 139 -2.28 -7.36 10.87
CA VAL A 139 -2.07 -6.79 9.53
C VAL A 139 -1.08 -7.64 8.74
N LYS A 140 0.07 -7.97 9.31
CA LYS A 140 1.07 -8.83 8.65
C LYS A 140 0.53 -10.22 8.34
N ALA A 141 -0.24 -10.82 9.25
CA ALA A 141 -0.85 -12.13 9.04
C ALA A 141 -1.81 -12.14 7.84
N VAL A 142 -2.59 -11.08 7.66
CA VAL A 142 -3.45 -10.91 6.47
C VAL A 142 -2.63 -10.67 5.21
N LEU A 143 -1.59 -9.83 5.27
CA LEU A 143 -0.71 -9.53 4.13
C LEU A 143 0.00 -10.79 3.60
N GLN A 144 0.34 -11.74 4.48
CA GLN A 144 0.95 -13.01 4.09
C GLN A 144 0.05 -13.91 3.22
N LEU A 145 -1.27 -13.69 3.22
CA LEU A 145 -2.19 -14.40 2.32
C LEU A 145 -2.23 -13.84 0.90
N ALA A 146 -1.68 -12.64 0.72
CA ALA A 146 -1.79 -11.90 -0.53
C ALA A 146 -0.65 -12.21 -1.51
N ASP A 147 -0.90 -11.89 -2.77
CA ASP A 147 0.03 -12.04 -3.87
C ASP A 147 0.59 -10.70 -4.34
N VAL A 148 -0.20 -9.61 -4.26
CA VAL A 148 0.19 -8.25 -4.66
C VAL A 148 -0.47 -7.22 -3.75
N TYR A 149 0.31 -6.28 -3.25
CA TYR A 149 -0.21 -5.11 -2.54
C TYR A 149 -0.44 -3.95 -3.51
N LEU A 150 -1.60 -3.31 -3.40
CA LEU A 150 -1.99 -2.13 -4.18
C LEU A 150 -1.98 -0.89 -3.29
N ASP A 151 -0.99 -0.01 -3.47
CA ASP A 151 -0.96 1.25 -2.73
C ASP A 151 -2.01 2.24 -3.23
N SER A 152 -2.41 3.16 -2.38
CA SER A 152 -3.43 4.17 -2.67
C SER A 152 -2.85 5.40 -3.36
N TYR A 153 -3.68 6.05 -4.19
CA TYR A 153 -3.38 7.29 -4.88
C TYR A 153 -4.65 8.19 -4.93
N PRO A 154 -4.57 9.51 -4.79
CA PRO A 154 -3.36 10.35 -4.73
C PRO A 154 -2.74 10.48 -3.32
N TYR A 155 -3.31 9.86 -2.33
CA TYR A 155 -2.72 9.83 -0.99
C TYR A 155 -2.06 8.48 -0.75
N ALA A 156 -0.76 8.41 -1.01
CA ALA A 156 0.02 7.19 -0.89
C ALA A 156 0.10 6.66 0.56
N GLY A 157 0.43 5.38 0.68
CA GLY A 157 0.79 4.78 1.96
C GLY A 157 2.16 5.25 2.44
N ALA A 158 2.32 5.26 3.75
CA ALA A 158 3.62 5.35 4.43
C ALA A 158 3.81 4.06 5.22
N ASN A 159 3.31 3.98 6.46
CA ASN A 159 3.34 2.74 7.24
C ASN A 159 2.69 1.56 6.50
N SER A 160 1.55 1.80 5.86
CA SER A 160 0.84 0.78 5.09
C SER A 160 1.58 0.29 3.84
N THR A 161 2.67 0.97 3.42
CA THR A 161 3.57 0.51 2.36
C THR A 161 4.74 -0.28 2.93
N VAL A 162 5.18 0.04 4.15
CA VAL A 162 6.25 -0.71 4.83
C VAL A 162 5.79 -2.11 5.24
N ASP A 163 4.57 -2.23 5.79
CA ASP A 163 4.05 -3.51 6.28
C ASP A 163 4.05 -4.64 5.23
N PRO A 164 3.60 -4.43 3.98
CA PRO A 164 3.69 -5.47 2.94
C PRO A 164 5.14 -5.79 2.54
N LEU A 165 6.05 -4.81 2.52
CA LEU A 165 7.46 -5.04 2.22
C LEU A 165 8.14 -5.91 3.29
N GLU A 166 7.79 -5.74 4.56
CA GLU A 166 8.33 -6.57 5.65
C GLU A 166 7.91 -8.05 5.57
N VAL A 167 6.85 -8.38 4.84
CA VAL A 167 6.43 -9.76 4.58
C VAL A 167 6.79 -10.23 3.17
N GLY A 168 7.64 -9.50 2.47
CA GLY A 168 8.10 -9.84 1.12
C GLY A 168 7.02 -9.69 0.03
N LEU A 169 5.94 -8.95 0.27
CA LEU A 169 4.82 -8.86 -0.65
C LEU A 169 5.10 -7.86 -1.78
N PRO A 170 5.04 -8.26 -3.07
CA PRO A 170 5.15 -7.35 -4.20
C PRO A 170 4.16 -6.19 -4.08
N THR A 171 4.69 -4.97 -4.02
CA THR A 171 3.95 -3.75 -3.69
C THR A 171 4.00 -2.78 -4.85
N VAL A 172 2.86 -2.53 -5.49
CA VAL A 172 2.76 -1.57 -6.60
C VAL A 172 2.34 -0.21 -6.05
N VAL A 173 3.13 0.82 -6.37
CA VAL A 173 2.84 2.20 -5.99
C VAL A 173 2.73 3.08 -7.23
N ARG A 174 1.93 4.16 -7.13
CA ARG A 174 1.89 5.20 -8.15
C ARG A 174 2.57 6.46 -7.62
N ASP A 175 3.56 6.96 -8.35
CA ASP A 175 4.25 8.21 -8.05
C ASP A 175 3.38 9.43 -8.38
N GLY A 176 3.62 10.53 -7.70
CA GLY A 176 2.91 11.77 -7.90
C GLY A 176 3.84 13.00 -7.84
N ASN A 177 3.26 14.18 -7.66
CA ASN A 177 3.96 15.46 -7.73
C ASN A 177 4.02 16.24 -6.42
N ASN A 178 3.64 15.63 -5.30
CA ASN A 178 3.73 16.23 -3.98
C ASN A 178 4.01 15.16 -2.92
N LEU A 179 4.42 15.58 -1.71
CA LEU A 179 4.76 14.71 -0.61
C LEU A 179 3.76 13.57 -0.40
N ARG A 180 2.46 13.88 -0.35
CA ARG A 180 1.41 12.88 -0.03
C ARG A 180 1.29 11.79 -1.08
N SER A 181 1.52 12.11 -2.35
CA SER A 181 1.42 11.18 -3.46
C SER A 181 2.73 10.43 -3.75
N ARG A 182 3.85 10.85 -3.12
CA ARG A 182 5.18 10.30 -3.36
C ARG A 182 5.67 9.35 -2.26
N GLN A 183 5.01 9.31 -1.10
CA GLN A 183 5.50 8.55 0.06
C GLN A 183 5.79 7.08 -0.26
N GLY A 184 4.87 6.37 -0.90
CA GLY A 184 5.08 4.98 -1.29
C GLY A 184 6.23 4.82 -2.28
N ALA A 185 6.30 5.68 -3.29
CA ALA A 185 7.40 5.69 -4.27
C ALA A 185 8.75 6.00 -3.62
N ALA A 186 8.80 6.90 -2.62
CA ALA A 186 10.01 7.21 -1.87
C ALA A 186 10.55 5.99 -1.12
N ILE A 187 9.68 5.21 -0.48
CA ILE A 187 10.05 3.98 0.22
C ILE A 187 10.65 2.96 -0.77
N LEU A 188 10.01 2.75 -1.92
CA LEU A 188 10.53 1.83 -2.93
C LEU A 188 11.84 2.31 -3.57
N ARG A 189 12.00 3.63 -3.75
CA ARG A 189 13.28 4.22 -4.22
C ARG A 189 14.41 4.01 -3.23
N ASP A 190 14.15 4.15 -1.94
CA ASP A 190 15.15 3.98 -0.88
C ASP A 190 15.76 2.57 -0.88
N ILE A 191 14.95 1.57 -1.19
CA ILE A 191 15.37 0.16 -1.36
C ILE A 191 15.58 -0.25 -2.82
N GLN A 192 15.61 0.69 -3.75
CA GLN A 192 15.94 0.48 -5.17
C GLN A 192 15.01 -0.53 -5.89
N LEU A 193 13.72 -0.49 -5.61
CA LEU A 193 12.67 -1.26 -6.30
C LEU A 193 11.93 -0.36 -7.31
N PHE A 194 12.65 0.19 -8.28
CA PHE A 194 12.14 1.19 -9.21
C PHE A 194 11.05 0.66 -10.15
N ASP A 195 11.10 -0.61 -10.50
CA ASP A 195 10.19 -1.27 -11.41
C ASP A 195 8.81 -1.63 -10.80
N LEU A 196 8.65 -1.41 -9.50
CA LEU A 196 7.35 -1.46 -8.82
C LEU A 196 6.71 -0.07 -8.66
N ILE A 197 7.31 0.98 -9.24
CA ILE A 197 6.82 2.36 -9.21
C ILE A 197 6.21 2.70 -10.57
N ALA A 198 4.91 2.97 -10.57
CA ALA A 198 4.18 3.44 -11.75
C ALA A 198 4.17 4.98 -11.80
N ASP A 199 4.26 5.56 -12.97
CA ASP A 199 4.23 7.01 -13.23
C ASP A 199 2.84 7.54 -13.63
N SER A 200 1.93 6.63 -13.96
CA SER A 200 0.59 6.93 -14.45
C SER A 200 -0.43 5.91 -13.94
N GLU A 201 -1.73 6.18 -14.12
CA GLU A 201 -2.78 5.20 -13.85
C GLU A 201 -2.63 3.97 -14.73
N GLU A 202 -2.33 4.19 -16.00
CA GLU A 202 -2.17 3.12 -16.99
C GLU A 202 -1.01 2.19 -16.60
N SER A 203 0.17 2.73 -16.29
CA SER A 203 1.33 1.94 -15.87
C SER A 203 1.07 1.22 -14.54
N TYR A 204 0.32 1.83 -13.61
CA TYR A 204 -0.09 1.19 -12.36
C TYR A 204 -0.99 -0.03 -12.62
N ILE A 205 -1.98 0.10 -13.50
CA ILE A 205 -2.86 -1.01 -13.90
C ILE A 205 -2.05 -2.10 -14.60
N ASN A 206 -1.24 -1.74 -15.60
CA ASN A 206 -0.46 -2.70 -16.39
C ASN A 206 0.51 -3.50 -15.53
N LEU A 207 1.21 -2.85 -14.61
CA LEU A 207 2.13 -3.50 -13.67
C LEU A 207 1.39 -4.45 -12.71
N SER A 208 0.26 -4.00 -12.16
CA SER A 208 -0.57 -4.82 -11.27
C SER A 208 -1.12 -6.06 -11.99
N VAL A 209 -1.59 -5.89 -13.24
CA VAL A 209 -2.09 -7.00 -14.07
C VAL A 209 -0.97 -7.96 -14.46
N ALA A 210 0.23 -7.45 -14.78
CA ALA A 210 1.39 -8.28 -15.08
C ALA A 210 1.76 -9.17 -13.88
N LEU A 211 1.84 -8.59 -12.67
CA LEU A 211 2.04 -9.35 -11.43
C LEU A 211 0.90 -10.34 -11.18
N GLY A 212 -0.35 -9.95 -11.41
CA GLY A 212 -1.51 -10.82 -11.27
C GLY A 212 -1.45 -12.06 -12.15
N ASN A 213 -1.04 -11.91 -13.40
CA ASN A 213 -1.03 -12.99 -14.38
C ASN A 213 0.27 -13.82 -14.42
N ASN A 214 1.34 -13.38 -13.75
CA ASN A 214 2.65 -14.03 -13.82
C ASN A 214 3.15 -14.43 -12.42
N ALA A 215 2.96 -15.68 -12.05
CA ALA A 215 3.41 -16.23 -10.77
C ALA A 215 4.94 -16.21 -10.60
N GLN A 216 5.68 -16.39 -11.71
CA GLN A 216 7.14 -16.35 -11.68
C GLN A 216 7.64 -14.93 -11.38
N LEU A 217 7.03 -13.91 -12.01
CA LEU A 217 7.33 -12.50 -11.72
C LEU A 217 7.04 -12.16 -10.26
N ARG A 218 5.91 -12.63 -9.70
CA ARG A 218 5.61 -12.41 -8.28
C ARG A 218 6.67 -13.02 -7.37
N LYS A 219 7.13 -14.23 -7.70
CA LYS A 219 8.19 -14.91 -6.94
C LYS A 219 9.51 -14.14 -7.00
N GLU A 220 9.93 -13.72 -8.19
CA GLU A 220 11.15 -12.93 -8.38
C GLU A 220 11.11 -11.63 -7.58
N LYS A 221 9.96 -10.92 -7.61
CA LYS A 221 9.79 -9.69 -6.84
C LYS A 221 9.76 -9.93 -5.33
N ARG A 222 9.17 -11.04 -4.88
CA ARG A 222 9.23 -11.44 -3.48
C ARG A 222 10.66 -11.66 -3.01
N ASP A 223 11.41 -12.48 -3.75
CA ASP A 223 12.81 -12.81 -3.43
C ASP A 223 13.67 -11.53 -3.39
N GLU A 224 13.46 -10.60 -4.35
CA GLU A 224 14.13 -9.30 -4.41
C GLU A 224 13.77 -8.40 -3.20
N ILE A 225 12.49 -8.29 -2.85
CA ILE A 225 12.01 -7.51 -1.69
C ILE A 225 12.61 -8.07 -0.40
N GLU A 226 12.58 -9.39 -0.20
CA GLU A 226 13.14 -10.04 0.99
C GLU A 226 14.65 -9.74 1.13
N GLN A 227 15.39 -9.71 0.03
CA GLN A 227 16.79 -9.32 0.04
C GLN A 227 16.99 -7.84 0.40
N LYS A 228 16.23 -6.92 -0.23
CA LYS A 228 16.34 -5.47 -0.01
C LYS A 228 15.87 -5.04 1.38
N MET A 229 14.95 -5.79 1.97
CA MET A 229 14.39 -5.52 3.30
C MET A 229 15.22 -6.07 4.46
N GLN A 230 16.40 -6.66 4.21
CA GLN A 230 17.28 -7.13 5.30
C GLN A 230 17.80 -5.97 6.16
N GLN A 231 18.18 -4.85 5.56
CA GLN A 231 18.70 -3.66 6.25
C GLN A 231 18.25 -2.37 5.53
N PRO A 232 16.95 -2.07 5.47
CA PRO A 232 16.50 -0.86 4.81
C PRO A 232 16.78 0.36 5.70
N ARG A 233 17.28 1.42 5.09
CA ARG A 233 17.66 2.65 5.78
C ARG A 233 16.50 3.26 6.58
N PHE A 234 15.30 3.25 6.03
CA PHE A 234 14.11 3.81 6.69
C PHE A 234 13.64 3.03 7.94
N LEU A 235 14.24 1.89 8.26
CA LEU A 235 14.06 1.18 9.53
C LEU A 235 15.25 1.35 10.49
N ASP A 236 16.31 2.02 10.07
CA ASP A 236 17.49 2.28 10.90
C ASP A 236 17.35 3.63 11.64
N SER A 237 16.93 3.57 12.90
CA SER A 237 16.82 4.77 13.73
C SER A 237 18.18 5.43 14.03
N GLY A 238 19.29 4.67 13.99
CA GLY A 238 20.62 5.19 14.14
C GLY A 238 21.03 6.10 12.97
N ALA A 239 20.71 5.70 11.74
CA ALA A 239 20.96 6.50 10.54
C ALA A 239 20.20 7.84 10.51
N TYR A 240 19.05 7.92 11.21
CA TYR A 240 18.28 9.17 11.32
C TYR A 240 18.65 10.04 12.52
N SER A 241 19.44 9.52 13.46
CA SER A 241 19.84 10.22 14.69
C SER A 241 21.26 10.80 14.62
N ALA A 242 22.02 10.45 13.60
CA ALA A 242 23.38 10.89 13.34
C ALA A 242 23.40 12.17 12.49
#